data_690ed57d81c6baa8c2d442631a0082b1
#
_entry.id   690ed57d81c6baa8c2d442631a0082b1
#
_cell.length_a   1.000
_cell.length_b   1.000
_cell.length_c   1.000
_cell.angle_alpha   90.00
_cell.angle_beta   90.00
_cell.angle_gamma   90.00
#
_symmetry.space_group_name_H-M   'P 1'
#
loop_
_entity.id
_entity.type
_entity.pdbx_description
1 polymer ?
#
loop_
_entity_poly.entity_id
_entity_poly.type
_entity_poly.pdbx_seq_one_letter_code
_entity_poly.pdbx_strand_id
1 'polypeptide(L)'
;MPTISIVIPSYNHADYVEACLDSIYFQDYPDIEMIIVDDCSTDDSMDIISGWIGNVGAEEVSFAAYYNEESDAIERTVHRRYEKPGRKIVFETNTANLGSTKTYNRGFRLATGDFCSFIASDDIVHPHMLSTLSGPLINDEADFVYADMFIIDDNHRILREFRLPDYSFERSFCDWYLCGVATLYRRSLHERFGYYDETSAADDHECYLRFAMNGARFLHVPKTLYSVRSHDRRQVGLHEAGRFTMLLEESKRLTLKARRWLAGNASR
;
A
#
# COMPACT_ATOMS: atom_id res chain seq x y z
N MET A 1 -7.18 6.03 19.18
CA MET A 1 -6.96 4.85 18.27
C MET A 1 -5.50 4.82 17.92
N PRO A 2 -4.92 3.66 17.59
CA PRO A 2 -3.56 3.60 17.06
C PRO A 2 -3.45 4.36 15.73
N THR A 3 -2.35 5.05 15.49
CA THR A 3 -2.09 5.74 14.22
C THR A 3 -1.61 4.73 13.16
N ILE A 4 -2.09 4.87 11.93
CA ILE A 4 -1.63 4.08 10.77
C ILE A 4 -0.79 4.96 9.85
N SER A 5 0.47 4.57 9.61
CA SER A 5 1.33 5.20 8.62
C SER A 5 1.26 4.46 7.30
N ILE A 6 0.86 5.15 6.24
CA ILE A 6 0.84 4.63 4.87
C ILE A 6 1.97 5.29 4.09
N VAL A 7 2.93 4.48 3.65
CA VAL A 7 4.03 4.89 2.78
C VAL A 7 3.60 4.76 1.32
N ILE A 8 3.77 5.83 0.54
CA ILE A 8 3.32 5.90 -0.85
C ILE A 8 4.56 6.24 -1.70
N PRO A 9 5.28 5.21 -2.20
CA PRO A 9 6.36 5.44 -3.16
C PRO A 9 5.77 5.82 -4.51
N SER A 10 6.30 6.86 -5.13
CA SER A 10 5.86 7.36 -6.43
C SER A 10 7.03 7.49 -7.40
N TYR A 11 6.85 7.02 -8.64
CA TYR A 11 7.77 7.27 -9.73
C TYR A 11 7.07 7.20 -11.09
N ASN A 12 6.95 8.36 -11.76
CA ASN A 12 6.33 8.47 -13.09
C ASN A 12 4.89 7.90 -13.14
N HIS A 13 4.07 8.25 -12.16
CA HIS A 13 2.67 7.83 -12.04
C HIS A 13 1.68 9.00 -12.12
N ALA A 14 1.97 10.03 -12.94
CA ALA A 14 1.12 11.21 -13.12
C ALA A 14 -0.34 10.86 -13.40
N ASP A 15 -0.60 9.82 -14.20
CA ASP A 15 -1.95 9.40 -14.58
C ASP A 15 -2.73 8.73 -13.43
N TYR A 16 -2.07 8.32 -12.34
CA TYR A 16 -2.65 7.44 -11.32
C TYR A 16 -2.58 7.98 -9.90
N VAL A 17 -1.55 8.80 -9.60
CA VAL A 17 -1.20 9.17 -8.23
C VAL A 17 -2.32 9.90 -7.49
N GLU A 18 -3.07 10.79 -8.15
CA GLU A 18 -4.20 11.50 -7.52
C GLU A 18 -5.28 10.52 -7.04
N ALA A 19 -5.67 9.55 -7.87
CA ALA A 19 -6.66 8.55 -7.50
C ALA A 19 -6.19 7.65 -6.36
N CYS A 20 -4.90 7.31 -6.32
CA CYS A 20 -4.29 6.58 -5.22
C CYS A 20 -4.38 7.39 -3.92
N LEU A 21 -3.94 8.66 -3.93
CA LEU A 21 -3.96 9.56 -2.78
C LEU A 21 -5.37 9.74 -2.24
N ASP A 22 -6.35 9.97 -3.12
CA ASP A 22 -7.78 10.07 -2.76
C ASP A 22 -8.25 8.77 -2.09
N SER A 23 -7.90 7.61 -2.63
CA SER A 23 -8.33 6.32 -2.08
C SER A 23 -7.83 6.08 -0.64
N ILE A 24 -6.65 6.61 -0.31
CA ILE A 24 -6.07 6.55 1.03
C ILE A 24 -6.68 7.64 1.92
N TYR A 25 -6.84 8.85 1.40
CA TYR A 25 -7.39 9.96 2.17
C TYR A 25 -8.82 9.69 2.63
N PHE A 26 -9.64 9.08 1.79
CA PHE A 26 -11.05 8.77 2.06
C PHE A 26 -11.28 7.46 2.83
N GLN A 27 -10.23 6.80 3.32
CA GLN A 27 -10.40 5.65 4.21
C GLN A 27 -11.26 6.02 5.42
N ASP A 28 -12.08 5.07 5.88
CA ASP A 28 -12.95 5.24 7.05
C ASP A 28 -12.21 5.21 8.41
N TYR A 29 -10.92 4.90 8.40
CA TYR A 29 -10.07 4.94 9.59
C TYR A 29 -9.71 6.40 9.95
N PRO A 30 -9.83 6.81 11.25
CA PRO A 30 -9.72 8.23 11.60
C PRO A 30 -8.29 8.78 11.61
N ASP A 31 -7.31 8.00 12.07
CA ASP A 31 -5.95 8.49 12.36
C ASP A 31 -4.93 7.88 11.38
N ILE A 32 -4.70 8.59 10.28
CA ILE A 32 -3.81 8.17 9.19
C ILE A 32 -2.71 9.21 8.99
N GLU A 33 -1.47 8.73 8.94
CA GLU A 33 -0.30 9.45 8.47
C GLU A 33 0.04 8.97 7.04
N MET A 34 -0.03 9.88 6.08
CA MET A 34 0.33 9.63 4.68
C MET A 34 1.76 10.12 4.43
N ILE A 35 2.65 9.24 4.01
CA ILE A 35 4.07 9.54 3.76
C ILE A 35 4.35 9.28 2.29
N ILE A 36 4.31 10.33 1.50
CA ILE A 36 4.53 10.29 0.05
C ILE A 36 6.02 10.51 -0.20
N VAL A 37 6.65 9.60 -0.94
CA VAL A 37 8.05 9.72 -1.33
C VAL A 37 8.15 9.59 -2.84
N ASP A 38 8.44 10.70 -3.52
CA ASP A 38 8.70 10.70 -4.96
C ASP A 38 10.16 10.32 -5.26
N ASP A 39 10.35 9.36 -6.14
CA ASP A 39 11.66 8.81 -6.51
C ASP A 39 12.30 9.55 -7.70
N CYS A 40 12.27 10.87 -7.66
CA CYS A 40 12.79 11.73 -8.73
C CYS A 40 12.04 11.52 -10.05
N SER A 41 10.70 11.64 -10.01
CA SER A 41 9.85 11.55 -11.20
C SER A 41 10.25 12.57 -12.26
N THR A 42 10.11 12.19 -13.53
CA THR A 42 10.41 13.00 -14.72
C THR A 42 9.16 13.41 -15.49
N ASP A 43 8.00 12.92 -15.07
CA ASP A 43 6.68 13.33 -15.54
C ASP A 43 6.04 14.34 -14.55
N ASP A 44 4.77 14.65 -14.73
CA ASP A 44 4.03 15.63 -13.93
C ASP A 44 3.64 15.11 -12.51
N SER A 45 4.13 13.93 -12.08
CA SER A 45 3.77 13.33 -10.77
C SER A 45 4.00 14.27 -9.60
N MET A 46 5.16 14.96 -9.55
CA MET A 46 5.50 15.88 -8.47
C MET A 46 4.56 17.09 -8.41
N ASP A 47 4.21 17.65 -9.56
CA ASP A 47 3.30 18.80 -9.65
C ASP A 47 1.89 18.39 -9.23
N ILE A 48 1.42 17.20 -9.64
CA ILE A 48 0.11 16.65 -9.24
C ILE A 48 0.07 16.40 -7.74
N ILE A 49 1.08 15.77 -7.15
CA ILE A 49 1.17 15.54 -5.69
C ILE A 49 1.14 16.86 -4.94
N SER A 50 1.96 17.83 -5.36
CA SER A 50 2.04 19.15 -4.72
C SER A 50 0.73 19.91 -4.81
N GLY A 51 0.07 19.87 -5.98
CA GLY A 51 -1.25 20.47 -6.21
C GLY A 51 -2.33 19.80 -5.35
N TRP A 52 -2.32 18.45 -5.27
CA TRP A 52 -3.23 17.70 -4.43
C TRP A 52 -3.09 18.07 -2.95
N ILE A 53 -1.86 18.14 -2.43
CA ILE A 53 -1.59 18.56 -1.03
C ILE A 53 -2.11 19.98 -0.78
N GLY A 54 -1.93 20.90 -1.72
CA GLY A 54 -2.42 22.28 -1.61
C GLY A 54 -3.95 22.37 -1.60
N ASN A 55 -4.64 21.44 -2.27
CA ASN A 55 -6.09 21.41 -2.38
C ASN A 55 -6.79 20.68 -1.24
N VAL A 56 -6.09 19.79 -0.53
CA VAL A 56 -6.65 19.07 0.62
C VAL A 56 -7.14 20.03 1.69
N GLY A 57 -8.45 19.98 1.97
CA GLY A 57 -9.12 20.86 2.93
C GLY A 57 -9.48 22.26 2.43
N ALA A 58 -9.07 22.65 1.21
CA ALA A 58 -9.37 23.93 0.61
C ALA A 58 -10.35 23.81 -0.59
N GLU A 59 -10.32 22.69 -1.33
CA GLU A 59 -11.14 22.50 -2.52
C GLU A 59 -12.64 22.42 -2.20
N GLU A 60 -13.43 23.27 -2.84
CA GLU A 60 -14.88 23.30 -2.74
C GLU A 60 -15.50 22.75 -4.03
N VAL A 61 -16.50 21.89 -3.89
CA VAL A 61 -17.25 21.32 -5.01
C VAL A 61 -18.74 21.62 -4.85
N SER A 62 -19.40 21.91 -5.97
CA SER A 62 -20.84 22.09 -6.01
C SER A 62 -21.52 20.72 -6.08
N PHE A 63 -22.27 20.36 -5.06
CA PHE A 63 -22.91 19.04 -4.94
C PHE A 63 -24.31 18.98 -5.54
N ALA A 64 -25.07 20.08 -5.39
CA ALA A 64 -26.43 20.17 -5.89
C ALA A 64 -26.75 21.60 -6.26
N ALA A 65 -27.61 21.75 -7.27
CA ALA A 65 -28.26 23.01 -7.58
C ALA A 65 -29.78 22.81 -7.44
N TYR A 66 -30.46 23.70 -6.77
CA TYR A 66 -31.91 23.69 -6.65
C TYR A 66 -32.48 25.09 -6.90
N TYR A 67 -33.70 25.14 -7.38
CA TYR A 67 -34.40 26.41 -7.54
C TYR A 67 -35.06 26.78 -6.20
N ASN A 68 -34.72 27.96 -5.70
CA ASN A 68 -35.34 28.51 -4.48
C ASN A 68 -36.46 29.47 -4.94
N GLU A 69 -37.70 29.11 -4.67
CA GLU A 69 -38.91 29.90 -5.06
C GLU A 69 -39.00 31.23 -4.31
N GLU A 70 -38.44 31.34 -3.09
CA GLU A 70 -38.48 32.57 -2.30
C GLU A 70 -37.52 33.64 -2.84
N SER A 71 -36.36 33.24 -3.31
CA SER A 71 -35.34 34.13 -3.87
C SER A 71 -35.42 34.26 -5.40
N ASP A 72 -36.28 33.48 -6.07
CA ASP A 72 -36.36 33.34 -7.53
C ASP A 72 -34.99 33.08 -8.17
N ALA A 73 -34.19 32.25 -7.56
CA ALA A 73 -32.81 31.98 -7.97
C ALA A 73 -32.43 30.50 -7.89
N ILE A 74 -31.45 30.13 -8.69
CA ILE A 74 -30.79 28.81 -8.55
C ILE A 74 -29.71 28.93 -7.48
N GLU A 75 -29.93 28.25 -6.40
CA GLU A 75 -28.94 28.12 -5.32
C GLU A 75 -28.12 26.82 -5.45
N ARG A 76 -26.86 26.89 -5.05
CA ARG A 76 -25.95 25.75 -5.07
C ARG A 76 -25.49 25.43 -3.67
N THR A 77 -25.59 24.16 -3.30
CA THR A 77 -24.97 23.66 -2.08
C THR A 77 -23.50 23.36 -2.40
N VAL A 78 -22.59 24.01 -1.69
CA VAL A 78 -21.15 23.88 -1.83
C VAL A 78 -20.61 23.16 -0.62
N HIS A 79 -19.80 22.13 -0.84
CA HIS A 79 -19.13 21.36 0.20
C HIS A 79 -17.63 21.34 -0.07
N ARG A 80 -16.84 21.13 0.97
CA ARG A 80 -15.43 20.80 0.81
C ARG A 80 -15.32 19.39 0.25
N ARG A 81 -14.46 19.20 -0.75
CA ARG A 81 -14.16 17.88 -1.30
C ARG A 81 -13.53 16.97 -0.22
N TYR A 82 -12.65 17.53 0.59
CA TYR A 82 -11.92 16.83 1.65
C TYR A 82 -12.44 17.26 3.04
N GLU A 83 -13.50 16.61 3.50
CA GLU A 83 -14.20 16.98 4.75
C GLU A 83 -13.47 16.57 6.04
N LYS A 84 -12.45 15.68 5.94
CA LYS A 84 -11.73 15.15 7.10
C LYS A 84 -10.46 15.96 7.37
N PRO A 85 -10.51 17.07 8.12
CA PRO A 85 -9.31 17.77 8.53
C PRO A 85 -8.48 16.88 9.46
N GLY A 86 -7.15 16.94 9.35
CA GLY A 86 -6.26 16.31 10.32
C GLY A 86 -5.53 15.07 9.88
N ARG A 87 -5.61 14.66 8.61
CA ARG A 87 -4.66 13.68 8.06
C ARG A 87 -3.26 14.30 8.08
N LYS A 88 -2.31 13.65 8.73
CA LYS A 88 -0.92 14.06 8.66
C LYS A 88 -0.35 13.67 7.30
N ILE A 89 0.15 14.62 6.54
CA ILE A 89 0.75 14.38 5.22
C ILE A 89 2.21 14.81 5.28
N VAL A 90 3.10 13.92 4.90
CA VAL A 90 4.54 14.15 4.72
C VAL A 90 4.85 13.91 3.26
N PHE A 91 5.50 14.88 2.60
CA PHE A 91 5.96 14.74 1.22
C PHE A 91 7.46 14.96 1.14
N GLU A 92 8.15 13.98 0.59
CA GLU A 92 9.60 13.97 0.40
C GLU A 92 9.94 13.58 -1.04
N THR A 93 11.07 14.05 -1.53
CA THR A 93 11.58 13.71 -2.87
C THR A 93 12.99 13.15 -2.78
N ASN A 94 13.30 12.16 -3.61
CA ASN A 94 14.66 11.68 -3.77
C ASN A 94 15.41 12.59 -4.76
N THR A 95 16.71 12.75 -4.59
CA THR A 95 17.55 13.56 -5.48
C THR A 95 17.94 12.84 -6.78
N ALA A 96 17.67 11.53 -6.85
CA ALA A 96 17.85 10.67 -8.01
C ALA A 96 16.89 9.47 -7.88
N ASN A 97 16.60 8.78 -8.97
CA ASN A 97 15.85 7.52 -8.89
C ASN A 97 16.69 6.46 -8.16
N LEU A 98 16.23 6.08 -6.97
CA LEU A 98 16.88 5.10 -6.09
C LEU A 98 16.27 3.69 -6.22
N GLY A 99 15.12 3.59 -6.88
CA GLY A 99 14.30 2.38 -6.99
C GLY A 99 13.31 2.20 -5.85
N SER A 100 12.28 1.40 -6.10
CA SER A 100 11.11 1.24 -5.21
C SER A 100 11.49 0.89 -3.78
N THR A 101 12.34 -0.13 -3.57
CA THR A 101 12.71 -0.62 -2.25
C THR A 101 13.36 0.44 -1.36
N LYS A 102 14.30 1.23 -1.91
CA LYS A 102 14.94 2.32 -1.15
C LYS A 102 13.95 3.45 -0.87
N THR A 103 13.05 3.70 -1.80
CA THR A 103 12.05 4.76 -1.70
C THR A 103 11.05 4.47 -0.60
N TYR A 104 10.46 3.27 -0.54
CA TYR A 104 9.56 2.97 0.58
C TYR A 104 10.29 2.70 1.89
N ASN A 105 11.53 2.20 1.90
CA ASN A 105 12.35 2.16 3.11
C ASN A 105 12.60 3.56 3.69
N ARG A 106 12.82 4.57 2.84
CA ARG A 106 12.89 5.97 3.28
C ARG A 106 11.59 6.40 3.94
N GLY A 107 10.44 6.09 3.34
CA GLY A 107 9.13 6.38 3.90
C GLY A 107 8.90 5.68 5.25
N PHE A 108 9.25 4.40 5.38
CA PHE A 108 9.12 3.67 6.64
C PHE A 108 10.00 4.22 7.77
N ARG A 109 11.15 4.81 7.46
CA ARG A 109 11.98 5.50 8.47
C ARG A 109 11.34 6.81 8.97
N LEU A 110 10.45 7.41 8.19
CA LEU A 110 9.67 8.61 8.58
C LEU A 110 8.37 8.24 9.32
N ALA A 111 7.90 7.00 9.20
CA ALA A 111 6.66 6.53 9.79
C ALA A 111 6.68 6.59 11.33
N THR A 112 5.64 7.18 11.90
CA THR A 112 5.49 7.35 13.36
C THR A 112 4.31 6.57 13.94
N GLY A 113 3.42 6.02 13.09
CA GLY A 113 2.25 5.26 13.52
C GLY A 113 2.59 3.92 14.17
N ASP A 114 1.62 3.36 14.88
CA ASP A 114 1.72 2.04 15.53
C ASP A 114 1.70 0.92 14.49
N PHE A 115 0.90 1.11 13.45
CA PHE A 115 0.78 0.20 12.30
C PHE A 115 1.27 0.88 11.04
N CYS A 116 1.74 0.09 10.08
CA CYS A 116 2.20 0.62 8.81
C CYS A 116 1.94 -0.34 7.65
N SER A 117 1.91 0.23 6.45
CA SER A 117 1.93 -0.46 5.16
C SER A 117 2.54 0.44 4.10
N PHE A 118 2.84 -0.10 2.91
CA PHE A 118 3.05 0.73 1.72
C PHE A 118 1.96 0.46 0.68
N ILE A 119 1.65 1.49 -0.11
CA ILE A 119 0.69 1.44 -1.21
C ILE A 119 1.37 2.07 -2.41
N ALA A 120 1.49 1.32 -3.50
CA ALA A 120 2.07 1.84 -4.73
C ALA A 120 1.18 2.95 -5.30
N SER A 121 1.77 4.04 -5.80
CA SER A 121 1.04 5.23 -6.24
C SER A 121 0.22 5.07 -7.53
N ASP A 122 0.27 3.88 -8.16
CA ASP A 122 -0.57 3.45 -9.29
C ASP A 122 -1.78 2.58 -8.87
N ASP A 123 -1.84 2.14 -7.61
CA ASP A 123 -2.86 1.25 -7.07
C ASP A 123 -4.01 2.00 -6.36
N ILE A 124 -5.08 1.30 -6.03
CA ILE A 124 -6.27 1.85 -5.34
C ILE A 124 -6.59 0.98 -4.12
N VAL A 125 -6.84 1.60 -2.98
CA VAL A 125 -7.32 0.93 -1.77
C VAL A 125 -8.83 1.12 -1.59
N HIS A 126 -9.53 0.08 -1.16
CA HIS A 126 -10.97 0.16 -0.96
C HIS A 126 -11.31 0.87 0.35
N PRO A 127 -12.45 1.57 0.46
CA PRO A 127 -12.76 2.50 1.56
C PRO A 127 -12.64 1.95 2.99
N HIS A 128 -12.83 0.64 3.16
CA HIS A 128 -12.81 -0.06 4.45
C HIS A 128 -11.55 -0.89 4.69
N MET A 129 -10.49 -0.71 3.89
CA MET A 129 -9.28 -1.53 4.04
C MET A 129 -8.64 -1.33 5.41
N LEU A 130 -8.36 -0.09 5.78
CA LEU A 130 -7.63 0.20 7.00
C LEU A 130 -8.42 -0.15 8.27
N SER A 131 -9.71 0.16 8.31
CA SER A 131 -10.57 -0.22 9.44
C SER A 131 -10.69 -1.74 9.59
N THR A 132 -10.79 -2.46 8.48
CA THR A 132 -10.90 -3.92 8.47
C THR A 132 -9.59 -4.59 8.92
N LEU A 133 -8.45 -4.18 8.36
CA LEU A 133 -7.16 -4.82 8.65
C LEU A 133 -6.60 -4.43 10.03
N SER A 134 -6.96 -3.26 10.56
CA SER A 134 -6.52 -2.84 11.90
C SER A 134 -7.19 -3.58 13.04
N GLY A 135 -8.39 -4.12 12.85
CA GLY A 135 -9.14 -4.84 13.88
C GLY A 135 -8.32 -5.95 14.56
N PRO A 136 -7.81 -6.95 13.83
CA PRO A 136 -6.98 -8.02 14.40
C PRO A 136 -5.68 -7.52 15.06
N LEU A 137 -5.09 -6.43 14.56
CA LEU A 137 -3.90 -5.82 15.16
C LEU A 137 -4.23 -5.14 16.50
N ILE A 138 -5.35 -4.42 16.57
CA ILE A 138 -5.82 -3.74 17.78
C ILE A 138 -6.18 -4.76 18.87
N ASN A 139 -6.82 -5.86 18.48
CA ASN A 139 -7.22 -6.94 19.39
C ASN A 139 -6.06 -7.86 19.80
N ASP A 140 -4.84 -7.61 19.31
CA ASP A 140 -3.65 -8.44 19.52
C ASP A 140 -3.80 -9.91 19.02
N GLU A 141 -4.62 -10.11 18.00
CA GLU A 141 -4.81 -11.41 17.34
C GLU A 141 -3.68 -11.70 16.33
N ALA A 142 -3.10 -10.65 15.74
CA ALA A 142 -2.04 -10.72 14.73
C ALA A 142 -1.02 -9.60 14.88
N ASP A 143 0.14 -9.79 14.25
CA ASP A 143 1.18 -8.77 14.09
C ASP A 143 1.25 -8.30 12.63
N PHE A 144 0.79 -9.12 11.69
CA PHE A 144 0.71 -8.87 10.26
C PHE A 144 -0.62 -9.39 9.69
N VAL A 145 -1.38 -8.53 9.03
CA VAL A 145 -2.69 -8.86 8.44
C VAL A 145 -2.64 -8.59 6.93
N TYR A 146 -3.22 -9.48 6.13
CA TYR A 146 -3.30 -9.33 4.69
C TYR A 146 -4.68 -9.72 4.16
N ALA A 147 -5.04 -9.22 2.98
CA ALA A 147 -6.34 -9.42 2.36
C ALA A 147 -6.23 -9.73 0.87
N ASP A 148 -7.37 -10.08 0.26
CA ASP A 148 -7.53 -10.33 -1.17
C ASP A 148 -7.48 -9.04 -1.97
N MET A 149 -7.25 -9.16 -3.30
CA MET A 149 -7.12 -8.03 -4.19
C MET A 149 -7.75 -8.28 -5.55
N PHE A 150 -8.14 -7.20 -6.22
CA PHE A 150 -8.42 -7.21 -7.66
C PHE A 150 -7.16 -6.83 -8.45
N ILE A 151 -7.10 -7.32 -9.68
CA ILE A 151 -6.26 -6.76 -10.73
C ILE A 151 -7.18 -5.97 -11.64
N ILE A 152 -6.88 -4.68 -11.85
CA ILE A 152 -7.67 -3.77 -12.67
C ILE A 152 -6.87 -3.22 -13.85
N ASP A 153 -7.54 -2.78 -14.92
CA ASP A 153 -6.93 -2.03 -16.02
C ASP A 153 -6.93 -0.51 -15.75
N ASP A 154 -6.44 0.29 -16.71
CA ASP A 154 -6.40 1.74 -16.65
C ASP A 154 -7.79 2.39 -16.58
N ASN A 155 -8.83 1.69 -17.02
CA ASN A 155 -10.23 2.12 -16.95
C ASN A 155 -10.96 1.60 -15.69
N HIS A 156 -10.23 1.13 -14.69
CA HIS A 156 -10.77 0.52 -13.47
C HIS A 156 -11.63 -0.73 -13.68
N ARG A 157 -11.51 -1.42 -14.84
CA ARG A 157 -12.23 -2.68 -15.08
C ARG A 157 -11.50 -3.80 -14.37
N ILE A 158 -12.24 -4.65 -13.65
CA ILE A 158 -11.69 -5.81 -12.98
C ILE A 158 -11.30 -6.85 -14.04
N LEU A 159 -10.01 -7.13 -14.15
CA LEU A 159 -9.46 -8.18 -15.01
C LEU A 159 -9.45 -9.53 -14.31
N ARG A 160 -9.19 -9.52 -13.01
CA ARG A 160 -9.09 -10.74 -12.19
C ARG A 160 -9.31 -10.42 -10.72
N GLU A 161 -9.96 -11.35 -10.00
CA GLU A 161 -9.94 -11.41 -8.54
C GLU A 161 -8.83 -12.36 -8.09
N PHE A 162 -8.01 -11.92 -7.15
CA PHE A 162 -6.94 -12.71 -6.57
C PHE A 162 -7.26 -13.00 -5.12
N ARG A 163 -7.72 -14.24 -4.85
CA ARG A 163 -8.02 -14.72 -3.51
C ARG A 163 -6.82 -15.45 -2.94
N LEU A 164 -6.40 -15.00 -1.78
CA LEU A 164 -5.26 -15.58 -1.06
C LEU A 164 -5.73 -16.69 -0.12
N PRO A 165 -4.89 -17.65 0.21
CA PRO A 165 -5.24 -18.67 1.18
C PRO A 165 -5.19 -18.13 2.61
N ASP A 166 -5.93 -18.77 3.51
CA ASP A 166 -5.71 -18.62 4.95
C ASP A 166 -4.25 -18.92 5.29
N TYR A 167 -3.72 -18.13 6.20
CA TYR A 167 -2.30 -18.22 6.55
C TYR A 167 -1.93 -19.59 7.12
N SER A 168 -0.92 -20.18 6.54
CA SER A 168 -0.02 -21.12 7.19
C SER A 168 1.39 -20.87 6.64
N PHE A 169 2.40 -21.01 7.48
CA PHE A 169 3.79 -20.78 7.05
C PHE A 169 4.16 -21.61 5.82
N GLU A 170 3.73 -22.87 5.78
CA GLU A 170 3.98 -23.77 4.66
C GLU A 170 3.34 -23.26 3.36
N ARG A 171 2.05 -22.96 3.38
CA ARG A 171 1.33 -22.48 2.17
C ARG A 171 1.83 -21.12 1.71
N SER A 172 2.12 -20.22 2.65
CA SER A 172 2.47 -18.84 2.30
C SER A 172 3.93 -18.64 1.89
N PHE A 173 4.82 -19.57 2.25
CA PHE A 173 6.26 -19.39 2.00
C PHE A 173 7.00 -20.63 1.46
N CYS A 174 6.50 -21.85 1.70
CA CYS A 174 7.18 -23.06 1.25
C CYS A 174 6.77 -23.54 -0.13
N ASP A 175 5.57 -23.21 -0.60
CA ASP A 175 5.09 -23.55 -1.94
C ASP A 175 5.23 -22.37 -2.89
N TRP A 176 4.73 -21.21 -2.48
CA TRP A 176 4.81 -19.96 -3.19
C TRP A 176 4.70 -18.80 -2.19
N TYR A 177 5.07 -17.57 -2.61
CA TYR A 177 4.79 -16.40 -1.81
C TYR A 177 3.33 -15.95 -1.99
N LEU A 178 2.52 -15.96 -0.93
CA LEU A 178 1.07 -15.76 -0.98
C LEU A 178 0.56 -14.82 0.14
N CYS A 179 1.25 -13.71 0.42
CA CYS A 179 0.73 -12.68 1.33
C CYS A 179 0.18 -11.44 0.59
N GLY A 180 0.43 -11.32 -0.72
CA GLY A 180 -0.07 -10.20 -1.53
C GLY A 180 0.42 -8.83 -1.10
N VAL A 181 -0.27 -7.77 -1.58
CA VAL A 181 0.08 -6.36 -1.34
C VAL A 181 -0.92 -5.63 -0.43
N ALA A 182 -2.12 -6.17 -0.25
CA ALA A 182 -3.14 -5.62 0.65
C ALA A 182 -2.78 -5.94 2.10
N THR A 183 -1.80 -5.28 2.66
CA THR A 183 -1.22 -5.60 3.98
C THR A 183 -1.35 -4.46 4.98
N LEU A 184 -1.39 -4.81 6.27
CA LEU A 184 -1.22 -3.88 7.38
C LEU A 184 -0.54 -4.62 8.52
N TYR A 185 0.48 -4.02 9.15
CA TYR A 185 1.24 -4.71 10.18
C TYR A 185 1.81 -3.75 11.23
N ARG A 186 2.25 -4.31 12.35
CA ARG A 186 2.88 -3.53 13.43
C ARG A 186 4.21 -2.94 12.94
N ARG A 187 4.37 -1.63 13.02
CA ARG A 187 5.64 -0.96 12.67
C ARG A 187 6.83 -1.51 13.46
N SER A 188 6.59 -1.97 14.68
CA SER A 188 7.63 -2.62 15.51
C SER A 188 8.27 -3.86 14.87
N LEU A 189 7.68 -4.47 13.84
CA LEU A 189 8.32 -5.54 13.07
C LEU A 189 9.57 -5.03 12.34
N HIS A 190 9.52 -3.81 11.79
CA HIS A 190 10.70 -3.19 11.20
C HIS A 190 11.77 -2.84 12.23
N GLU A 191 11.38 -2.37 13.40
CA GLU A 191 12.33 -2.05 14.48
C GLU A 191 13.05 -3.28 14.99
N ARG A 192 12.34 -4.41 15.09
CA ARG A 192 12.86 -5.67 15.62
C ARG A 192 13.65 -6.48 14.59
N PHE A 193 13.20 -6.46 13.32
CA PHE A 193 13.71 -7.39 12.32
C PHE A 193 14.29 -6.69 11.09
N GLY A 194 14.27 -5.35 11.03
CA GLY A 194 14.83 -4.55 9.95
C GLY A 194 13.83 -4.24 8.83
N TYR A 195 14.19 -3.28 8.01
CA TYR A 195 13.44 -2.84 6.85
C TYR A 195 13.59 -3.84 5.67
N TYR A 196 13.02 -3.53 4.54
CA TYR A 196 13.15 -4.34 3.32
C TYR A 196 14.60 -4.40 2.84
N ASP A 197 15.02 -5.56 2.37
CA ASP A 197 16.37 -5.76 1.84
C ASP A 197 16.52 -5.10 0.47
N GLU A 198 17.29 -4.02 0.42
CA GLU A 198 17.52 -3.21 -0.79
C GLU A 198 18.33 -3.95 -1.87
N THR A 199 18.83 -5.15 -1.56
CA THR A 199 19.56 -6.01 -2.49
C THR A 199 18.73 -7.18 -3.03
N SER A 200 17.57 -7.46 -2.43
CA SER A 200 16.67 -8.53 -2.85
C SER A 200 15.82 -8.11 -4.03
N ALA A 201 15.77 -8.93 -5.07
CA ALA A 201 14.84 -8.74 -6.19
C ALA A 201 13.38 -9.09 -5.81
N ALA A 202 13.18 -9.84 -4.70
CA ALA A 202 11.88 -10.21 -4.14
C ALA A 202 11.79 -9.69 -2.70
N ASP A 203 11.85 -8.38 -2.56
CA ASP A 203 12.03 -7.67 -1.30
C ASP A 203 10.88 -7.84 -0.32
N ASP A 204 9.63 -7.85 -0.77
CA ASP A 204 8.44 -8.13 0.03
C ASP A 204 8.42 -9.59 0.51
N HIS A 205 8.70 -10.55 -0.39
CA HIS A 205 8.82 -11.96 -0.02
C HIS A 205 9.91 -12.18 1.03
N GLU A 206 11.09 -11.54 0.87
CA GLU A 206 12.18 -11.62 1.85
C GLU A 206 11.75 -11.06 3.21
N CYS A 207 11.22 -9.85 3.21
CA CYS A 207 10.83 -9.14 4.41
C CYS A 207 9.77 -9.90 5.21
N TYR A 208 8.71 -10.35 4.56
CA TYR A 208 7.61 -11.05 5.21
C TYR A 208 7.99 -12.46 5.65
N LEU A 209 8.79 -13.17 4.86
CA LEU A 209 9.39 -14.44 5.30
C LEU A 209 10.24 -14.25 6.56
N ARG A 210 11.05 -13.20 6.61
CA ARG A 210 11.88 -12.88 7.77
C ARG A 210 11.03 -12.57 9.00
N PHE A 211 9.94 -11.82 8.86
CA PHE A 211 8.99 -11.60 9.96
C PHE A 211 8.37 -12.92 10.45
N ALA A 212 7.90 -13.75 9.52
CA ALA A 212 7.30 -15.05 9.86
C ALA A 212 8.28 -16.00 10.56
N MET A 213 9.51 -16.10 10.07
CA MET A 213 10.56 -16.94 10.68
C MET A 213 10.96 -16.46 12.08
N ASN A 214 10.72 -15.20 12.42
CA ASN A 214 10.98 -14.62 13.74
C ASN A 214 9.73 -14.55 14.63
N GLY A 215 8.67 -15.27 14.28
CA GLY A 215 7.51 -15.49 15.12
C GLY A 215 6.42 -14.42 15.04
N ALA A 216 6.44 -13.57 14.00
CA ALA A 216 5.30 -12.68 13.74
C ALA A 216 4.04 -13.51 13.40
N ARG A 217 2.92 -13.14 14.02
CA ARG A 217 1.62 -13.80 13.81
C ARG A 217 0.93 -13.21 12.60
N PHE A 218 0.74 -14.00 11.56
CA PHE A 218 0.07 -13.61 10.33
C PHE A 218 -1.41 -13.99 10.35
N LEU A 219 -2.27 -13.16 9.77
CA LEU A 219 -3.70 -13.41 9.63
C LEU A 219 -4.19 -12.97 8.26
N HIS A 220 -4.93 -13.85 7.58
CA HIS A 220 -5.66 -13.54 6.35
C HIS A 220 -7.05 -13.04 6.65
N VAL A 221 -7.46 -11.95 6.01
CA VAL A 221 -8.84 -11.46 6.00
C VAL A 221 -9.41 -11.75 4.60
N PRO A 222 -10.37 -12.69 4.46
CA PRO A 222 -10.90 -13.12 3.16
C PRO A 222 -11.88 -12.08 2.60
N LYS A 223 -11.38 -10.87 2.34
CA LYS A 223 -12.10 -9.76 1.73
C LYS A 223 -11.22 -9.09 0.70
N THR A 224 -11.79 -8.73 -0.44
CA THR A 224 -11.08 -7.96 -1.47
C THR A 224 -11.07 -6.49 -1.09
N LEU A 225 -9.91 -5.98 -0.66
CA LEU A 225 -9.75 -4.65 -0.08
C LEU A 225 -8.75 -3.77 -0.83
N TYR A 226 -8.21 -4.26 -1.94
CA TYR A 226 -7.15 -3.60 -2.70
C TYR A 226 -7.34 -3.86 -4.20
N SER A 227 -6.94 -2.93 -5.03
CA SER A 227 -6.92 -3.07 -6.49
C SER A 227 -5.53 -2.74 -7.02
N VAL A 228 -4.85 -3.76 -7.53
CA VAL A 228 -3.56 -3.63 -8.22
C VAL A 228 -3.83 -3.22 -9.66
N ARG A 229 -3.23 -2.13 -10.11
CA ARG A 229 -3.35 -1.70 -11.51
C ARG A 229 -2.37 -2.44 -12.39
N SER A 230 -2.87 -2.98 -13.50
CA SER A 230 -2.08 -3.58 -14.58
C SER A 230 -2.05 -2.62 -15.75
N HIS A 231 -0.90 -1.99 -16.00
CA HIS A 231 -0.68 -1.07 -17.11
C HIS A 231 0.65 -1.37 -17.82
N ASP A 232 0.82 -0.86 -19.03
CA ASP A 232 1.96 -1.20 -19.89
C ASP A 232 3.31 -0.84 -19.26
N ARG A 233 3.42 0.30 -18.57
CA ARG A 233 4.66 0.73 -17.90
C ARG A 233 5.09 -0.28 -16.82
N ARG A 234 4.14 -0.81 -16.03
CA ARG A 234 4.40 -1.82 -15.00
C ARG A 234 4.84 -3.15 -15.63
N GLN A 235 4.19 -3.55 -16.72
CA GLN A 235 4.55 -4.77 -17.45
C GLN A 235 5.94 -4.65 -18.11
N VAL A 236 6.25 -3.53 -18.74
CA VAL A 236 7.57 -3.26 -19.32
C VAL A 236 8.66 -3.34 -18.26
N GLY A 237 8.45 -2.71 -17.08
CA GLY A 237 9.41 -2.77 -15.98
C GLY A 237 9.71 -4.18 -15.46
N LEU A 238 8.75 -5.11 -15.53
CA LEU A 238 8.96 -6.52 -15.18
C LEU A 238 9.74 -7.28 -16.25
N HIS A 239 9.62 -6.90 -17.53
CA HIS A 239 10.28 -7.55 -18.65
C HIS A 239 11.67 -6.97 -18.98
N GLU A 240 12.00 -5.78 -18.45
CA GLU A 240 13.28 -5.14 -18.68
C GLU A 240 14.45 -5.92 -18.06
N ALA A 241 15.51 -6.10 -18.88
CA ALA A 241 16.84 -6.52 -18.46
C ALA A 241 16.94 -7.77 -17.56
N GLY A 242 16.07 -8.75 -17.76
CA GLY A 242 16.12 -9.98 -16.95
C GLY A 242 15.58 -9.84 -15.52
N ARG A 243 14.93 -8.72 -15.18
CA ARG A 243 14.38 -8.43 -13.86
C ARG A 243 13.39 -9.51 -13.39
N PHE A 244 12.54 -9.99 -14.30
CA PHE A 244 11.63 -11.09 -14.01
C PHE A 244 12.37 -12.40 -13.68
N THR A 245 13.46 -12.69 -14.38
CA THR A 245 14.31 -13.86 -14.09
C THR A 245 14.95 -13.75 -12.71
N MET A 246 15.49 -12.57 -12.37
CA MET A 246 16.06 -12.31 -11.04
C MET A 246 15.02 -12.47 -9.94
N LEU A 247 13.81 -11.95 -10.12
CA LEU A 247 12.69 -12.10 -9.20
C LEU A 247 12.35 -13.58 -8.96
N LEU A 248 12.25 -14.38 -10.03
CA LEU A 248 11.93 -15.80 -9.93
C LEU A 248 13.03 -16.59 -9.21
N GLU A 249 14.30 -16.36 -9.55
CA GLU A 249 15.42 -17.04 -8.89
C GLU A 249 15.52 -16.67 -7.40
N GLU A 250 15.32 -15.41 -7.07
CA GLU A 250 15.31 -14.98 -5.68
C GLU A 250 14.12 -15.56 -4.91
N SER A 251 12.90 -15.52 -5.47
CA SER A 251 11.72 -16.13 -4.87
C SER A 251 11.91 -17.63 -4.63
N LYS A 252 12.53 -18.35 -5.58
CA LYS A 252 12.89 -19.76 -5.43
C LYS A 252 13.89 -19.98 -4.29
N ARG A 253 14.91 -19.14 -4.19
CA ARG A 253 15.90 -19.18 -3.10
C ARG A 253 15.23 -19.00 -1.74
N LEU A 254 14.31 -18.04 -1.63
CA LEU A 254 13.56 -17.75 -0.41
C LEU A 254 12.62 -18.91 -0.04
N THR A 255 11.91 -19.49 -1.00
CA THR A 255 11.07 -20.68 -0.79
C THR A 255 11.91 -21.86 -0.25
N LEU A 256 13.09 -22.10 -0.82
CA LEU A 256 13.99 -23.14 -0.32
C LEU A 256 14.52 -22.83 1.10
N LYS A 257 14.76 -21.55 1.41
CA LYS A 257 15.11 -21.10 2.78
C LYS A 257 13.97 -21.41 3.77
N ALA A 258 12.73 -21.08 3.39
CA ALA A 258 11.55 -21.36 4.19
C ALA A 258 11.38 -22.86 4.49
N ARG A 259 11.49 -23.72 3.47
CA ARG A 259 11.43 -25.19 3.63
C ARG A 259 12.48 -25.72 4.59
N ARG A 260 13.72 -25.27 4.49
CA ARG A 260 14.81 -25.69 5.41
C ARG A 260 14.52 -25.25 6.85
N TRP A 261 14.02 -24.02 7.02
CA TRP A 261 13.66 -23.51 8.34
C TRP A 261 12.52 -24.33 8.97
N LEU A 262 11.46 -24.63 8.19
CA LEU A 262 10.33 -25.44 8.64
C LEU A 262 10.80 -26.85 9.05
N ALA A 263 11.61 -27.53 8.24
CA ALA A 263 12.15 -28.85 8.56
C ALA A 263 13.01 -28.86 9.84
N GLY A 264 13.81 -27.81 10.05
CA GLY A 264 14.63 -27.68 11.27
C GLY A 264 13.83 -27.37 12.54
N ASN A 265 12.63 -26.79 12.42
CA ASN A 265 11.75 -26.49 13.56
C ASN A 265 10.66 -27.54 13.80
N ALA A 266 10.33 -28.38 12.83
CA ALA A 266 9.41 -29.51 12.99
C ALA A 266 10.00 -30.63 13.87
N SER A 267 11.32 -30.60 14.12
CA SER A 267 12.05 -31.60 14.94
C SER A 267 12.29 -31.12 16.38
N ARG A 268 11.75 -29.96 16.75
CA ARG A 268 11.78 -29.39 18.10
C ARG A 268 10.39 -29.35 18.71
#